data_cd067d2d1fb6e6ab5a4c143928031801
#
_entry.id   cd067d2d1fb6e6ab5a4c143928031801
#
_cell.length_a   1.000
_cell.length_b   1.000
_cell.length_c   1.000
_cell.angle_alpha   90.00
_cell.angle_beta   90.00
_cell.angle_gamma   90.00
#
_symmetry.space_group_name_H-M   'P 1'
#
loop_
_entity.id
_entity.type
_entity.pdbx_description
1 polymer ?
#
loop_
_entity_poly.entity_id
_entity_poly.type
_entity_poly.pdbx_seq_one_letter_code
_entity_poly.pdbx_strand_id
1 'polypeptide(L)'
;MKFIPITDICDFQGGTQPPKHEWSEKPLGGYVRMLQIRDFTQPERTTPEFVKLSQKLNTCSSDDVLIGRYGASVGKILMGLSGAYNVAIIKTIPDEKKITKPFLYYLLKGPVFQNFIANVGARAAQAGFNKTDLAKFKIPLLSLDDQSRIAHLLGKVEELIVQRKLHLQHLNDLLKSIFLEMFGDPVRNEKGWETRNLTQIVLPTKNALKRGPFGGALKKEIFVESGYLVYEQYHE
;
A
#
# COMPACT_ATOMS: atom_id res chain seq x y z
N MET A 1 -28.84 16.62 1.58
CA MET A 1 -27.38 16.65 1.34
C MET A 1 -27.16 17.02 -0.13
N LYS A 2 -26.37 18.06 -0.43
CA LYS A 2 -26.08 18.47 -1.81
C LYS A 2 -24.85 17.73 -2.31
N PHE A 3 -24.94 17.13 -3.50
CA PHE A 3 -23.78 16.50 -4.16
C PHE A 3 -23.26 17.43 -5.25
N ILE A 4 -21.95 17.61 -5.31
CA ILE A 4 -21.27 18.46 -6.29
C ILE A 4 -20.12 17.69 -6.96
N PRO A 5 -19.75 17.99 -8.21
CA PRO A 5 -18.57 17.45 -8.84
C PRO A 5 -17.33 17.77 -8.00
N ILE A 6 -16.41 16.81 -7.88
CA ILE A 6 -15.17 17.05 -7.11
C ILE A 6 -14.35 18.21 -7.71
N THR A 7 -14.44 18.40 -9.02
CA THR A 7 -13.76 19.49 -9.74
C THR A 7 -14.25 20.88 -9.41
N ASP A 8 -15.41 21.03 -8.73
CA ASP A 8 -15.94 22.33 -8.29
C ASP A 8 -15.25 22.83 -7.01
N ILE A 9 -14.55 21.95 -6.31
CA ILE A 9 -13.89 22.24 -5.03
C ILE A 9 -12.45 21.74 -4.94
N CYS A 10 -11.96 21.07 -5.96
CA CYS A 10 -10.60 20.57 -6.02
C CYS A 10 -10.09 20.62 -7.46
N ASP A 11 -8.95 21.24 -7.67
CA ASP A 11 -8.22 21.14 -8.94
C ASP A 11 -7.21 19.98 -8.91
N PHE A 12 -6.69 19.60 -10.08
CA PHE A 12 -5.84 18.43 -10.27
C PHE A 12 -4.66 18.79 -11.16
N GLN A 13 -3.44 18.60 -10.65
CA GLN A 13 -2.21 18.92 -11.35
C GLN A 13 -1.40 17.63 -11.61
N GLY A 14 -1.15 17.33 -12.88
CA GLY A 14 -0.28 16.22 -13.29
C GLY A 14 1.18 16.48 -12.95
N GLY A 15 1.93 15.42 -12.74
CA GLY A 15 3.37 15.51 -12.53
C GLY A 15 4.15 15.75 -13.81
N THR A 16 5.46 15.96 -13.66
CA THR A 16 6.41 16.22 -14.74
C THR A 16 7.50 15.16 -14.73
N GLN A 17 8.02 14.84 -15.93
CA GLN A 17 9.05 13.82 -16.09
C GLN A 17 10.28 14.44 -16.78
N PRO A 18 11.27 14.91 -16.01
CA PRO A 18 12.54 15.33 -16.61
C PRO A 18 13.26 14.14 -17.27
N PRO A 19 14.15 14.38 -18.25
CA PRO A 19 14.98 13.34 -18.83
C PRO A 19 15.80 12.60 -17.79
N LYS A 20 15.95 11.27 -17.94
CA LYS A 20 16.61 10.45 -16.91
C LYS A 20 18.07 10.84 -16.63
N HIS A 21 18.76 11.40 -17.61
CA HIS A 21 20.14 11.87 -17.43
C HIS A 21 20.30 13.12 -16.52
N GLU A 22 19.18 13.81 -16.22
CA GLU A 22 19.13 14.92 -15.27
C GLU A 22 18.90 14.46 -13.82
N TRP A 23 18.75 13.16 -13.61
CA TRP A 23 18.47 12.60 -12.28
C TRP A 23 19.78 12.29 -11.55
N SER A 24 19.76 12.44 -10.23
CA SER A 24 20.87 12.12 -9.33
C SER A 24 20.39 11.17 -8.23
N GLU A 25 21.23 10.21 -7.85
CA GLU A 25 21.01 9.37 -6.66
C GLU A 25 21.43 10.06 -5.36
N LYS A 26 22.09 11.23 -5.46
CA LYS A 26 22.55 11.97 -4.30
C LYS A 26 21.83 13.31 -4.20
N PRO A 27 21.49 13.76 -2.97
CA PRO A 27 20.93 15.08 -2.76
C PRO A 27 22.03 16.13 -3.01
N LEU A 28 21.90 16.90 -4.10
CA LEU A 28 22.79 18.01 -4.45
C LEU A 28 22.12 19.35 -4.10
N GLY A 29 22.91 20.41 -3.92
CA GLY A 29 22.38 21.75 -3.68
C GLY A 29 21.44 22.18 -4.81
N GLY A 30 20.25 22.66 -4.47
CA GLY A 30 19.22 23.04 -5.43
C GLY A 30 18.46 21.86 -6.09
N TYR A 31 18.66 20.64 -5.61
CA TYR A 31 17.91 19.46 -6.04
C TYR A 31 16.76 19.17 -5.07
N VAL A 32 15.68 18.62 -5.60
CA VAL A 32 14.54 18.12 -4.85
C VAL A 32 14.33 16.63 -5.16
N ARG A 33 13.77 15.89 -4.22
CA ARG A 33 13.44 14.47 -4.42
C ARG A 33 12.44 14.34 -5.58
N MET A 34 12.68 13.39 -6.47
CA MET A 34 11.77 13.04 -7.56
C MET A 34 10.92 11.86 -7.14
N LEU A 35 9.69 12.15 -6.79
CA LEU A 35 8.74 11.18 -6.26
C LEU A 35 8.13 10.33 -7.36
N GLN A 36 8.16 9.04 -7.13
CA GLN A 36 7.48 8.02 -7.92
C GLN A 36 6.56 7.21 -7.00
N ILE A 37 5.61 6.47 -7.56
CA ILE A 37 4.66 5.69 -6.76
C ILE A 37 5.37 4.70 -5.83
N ARG A 38 6.48 4.12 -6.26
CA ARG A 38 7.29 3.20 -5.46
C ARG A 38 7.86 3.82 -4.18
N ASP A 39 8.13 5.14 -4.17
CA ASP A 39 8.62 5.84 -2.98
C ASP A 39 7.62 5.79 -1.83
N PHE A 40 6.32 5.72 -2.13
CA PHE A 40 5.24 5.64 -1.15
C PHE A 40 4.84 4.20 -0.82
N THR A 41 4.96 3.28 -1.79
CA THR A 41 4.42 1.92 -1.63
C THR A 41 5.47 0.89 -1.25
N GLN A 42 6.75 1.18 -1.50
CA GLN A 42 7.89 0.30 -1.22
C GLN A 42 9.10 1.12 -0.73
N PRO A 43 8.96 1.94 0.31
CA PRO A 43 10.02 2.86 0.75
C PRO A 43 11.31 2.13 1.12
N GLU A 44 11.21 0.94 1.71
CA GLU A 44 12.36 0.12 2.15
C GLU A 44 13.17 -0.47 0.97
N ARG A 45 12.56 -0.57 -0.22
CA ARG A 45 13.19 -1.13 -1.44
C ARG A 45 13.53 -0.08 -2.48
N THR A 46 13.31 1.21 -2.16
CA THR A 46 13.45 2.30 -3.12
C THR A 46 14.59 3.21 -2.71
N THR A 47 15.59 3.35 -3.59
CA THR A 47 16.62 4.39 -3.46
C THR A 47 16.02 5.72 -3.91
N PRO A 48 16.06 6.79 -3.07
CA PRO A 48 15.60 8.11 -3.46
C PRO A 48 16.40 8.66 -4.64
N GLU A 49 15.69 9.26 -5.60
CA GLU A 49 16.27 9.93 -6.74
C GLU A 49 15.92 11.42 -6.68
N PHE A 50 16.81 12.27 -7.19
CA PHE A 50 16.70 13.71 -7.09
C PHE A 50 16.84 14.37 -8.45
N VAL A 51 16.19 15.52 -8.64
CA VAL A 51 16.26 16.33 -9.84
C VAL A 51 16.49 17.78 -9.48
N LYS A 52 17.17 18.53 -10.35
CA LYS A 52 17.41 19.97 -10.15
C LYS A 52 16.07 20.71 -10.14
N LEU A 53 15.81 21.47 -9.08
CA LEU A 53 14.58 22.27 -8.98
C LEU A 53 14.53 23.30 -10.11
N SER A 54 13.42 23.34 -10.82
CA SER A 54 13.16 24.31 -11.89
C SER A 54 11.67 24.70 -11.89
N GLN A 55 11.36 25.83 -12.51
CA GLN A 55 9.98 26.31 -12.65
C GLN A 55 9.07 25.37 -13.49
N LYS A 56 9.68 24.45 -14.24
CA LYS A 56 8.96 23.45 -15.05
C LYS A 56 8.50 22.23 -14.24
N LEU A 57 9.00 22.07 -13.00
CA LEU A 57 8.67 20.95 -12.15
C LEU A 57 7.47 21.26 -11.28
N ASN A 58 6.50 20.38 -11.31
CA ASN A 58 5.40 20.39 -10.35
C ASN A 58 5.87 19.71 -9.06
N THR A 59 5.67 20.37 -7.93
CA THR A 59 6.09 19.90 -6.61
C THR A 59 4.91 19.72 -5.67
N CYS A 60 5.11 18.91 -4.64
CA CYS A 60 4.16 18.70 -3.54
C CYS A 60 4.84 18.83 -2.19
N SER A 61 4.06 19.15 -1.18
CA SER A 61 4.38 19.08 0.24
C SER A 61 3.94 17.74 0.80
N SER A 62 4.43 17.38 1.99
CA SER A 62 4.10 16.11 2.66
C SER A 62 2.62 15.98 3.06
N ASP A 63 1.90 17.10 3.20
CA ASP A 63 0.48 17.17 3.50
C ASP A 63 -0.43 17.18 2.26
N ASP A 64 0.16 17.24 1.05
CA ASP A 64 -0.61 17.18 -0.19
C ASP A 64 -1.09 15.76 -0.48
N VAL A 65 -2.33 15.66 -0.90
CA VAL A 65 -2.95 14.39 -1.31
C VAL A 65 -2.67 14.15 -2.79
N LEU A 66 -2.06 13.01 -3.09
CA LEU A 66 -1.68 12.61 -4.42
C LEU A 66 -2.43 11.35 -4.84
N ILE A 67 -2.66 11.18 -6.14
CA ILE A 67 -3.37 10.01 -6.71
C ILE A 67 -2.49 9.36 -7.77
N GLY A 68 -2.32 8.06 -7.70
CA GLY A 68 -1.70 7.27 -8.76
C GLY A 68 -2.57 7.26 -10.01
N ARG A 69 -1.99 7.57 -11.18
CA ARG A 69 -2.73 7.83 -12.41
C ARG A 69 -2.73 6.68 -13.40
N TYR A 70 -1.67 5.87 -13.46
CA TYR A 70 -1.47 4.87 -14.49
C TYR A 70 -1.20 3.46 -13.95
N GLY A 71 -1.55 2.44 -14.76
CA GLY A 71 -1.23 1.03 -14.55
C GLY A 71 -1.81 0.47 -13.25
N ALA A 72 -1.08 -0.45 -12.61
CA ALA A 72 -1.48 -1.10 -11.35
C ALA A 72 -1.59 -0.14 -10.15
N SER A 73 -1.26 1.12 -10.34
CA SER A 73 -1.31 2.15 -9.29
C SER A 73 -2.46 3.14 -9.45
N VAL A 74 -3.31 2.93 -10.45
CA VAL A 74 -4.52 3.76 -10.66
C VAL A 74 -5.36 3.78 -9.39
N GLY A 75 -5.69 5.00 -8.93
CA GLY A 75 -6.50 5.21 -7.74
C GLY A 75 -5.80 5.07 -6.41
N LYS A 76 -4.51 4.67 -6.35
CA LYS A 76 -3.76 4.68 -5.09
C LYS A 76 -3.63 6.10 -4.55
N ILE A 77 -4.02 6.30 -3.31
CA ILE A 77 -3.92 7.60 -2.62
C ILE A 77 -2.61 7.63 -1.84
N LEU A 78 -1.81 8.67 -2.09
CA LEU A 78 -0.45 8.81 -1.61
C LEU A 78 -0.33 10.13 -0.84
N MET A 79 0.45 10.14 0.25
CA MET A 79 0.68 11.30 1.10
C MET A 79 1.96 11.08 1.93
N GLY A 80 2.55 12.12 2.52
CA GLY A 80 3.64 11.99 3.49
C GLY A 80 5.03 12.31 2.95
N LEU A 81 5.19 12.57 1.65
CA LEU A 81 6.49 12.92 1.06
C LEU A 81 6.43 14.27 0.35
N SER A 82 7.56 15.01 0.37
CA SER A 82 7.74 16.28 -0.31
C SER A 82 8.73 16.15 -1.45
N GLY A 83 8.46 16.82 -2.58
CA GLY A 83 9.36 16.81 -3.73
C GLY A 83 8.67 17.11 -5.04
N ALA A 84 9.38 16.99 -6.15
CA ALA A 84 8.79 16.93 -7.48
C ALA A 84 8.16 15.54 -7.69
N TYR A 85 7.12 15.42 -8.49
CA TYR A 85 6.46 14.13 -8.74
C TYR A 85 6.31 13.86 -10.23
N ASN A 86 6.40 12.58 -10.60
CA ASN A 86 6.40 12.17 -11.98
C ASN A 86 5.00 12.13 -12.60
N VAL A 87 4.93 11.93 -13.93
CA VAL A 87 3.68 11.92 -14.70
C VAL A 87 2.67 10.84 -14.29
N ALA A 88 3.13 9.82 -13.55
CA ALA A 88 2.25 8.78 -13.02
C ALA A 88 1.47 9.21 -11.77
N ILE A 89 1.69 10.42 -11.27
CA ILE A 89 1.07 10.98 -10.08
C ILE A 89 0.28 12.25 -10.46
N ILE A 90 -0.90 12.42 -9.89
CA ILE A 90 -1.68 13.66 -9.92
C ILE A 90 -1.77 14.20 -8.50
N LYS A 91 -1.45 15.48 -8.33
CA LYS A 91 -1.69 16.22 -7.09
C LYS A 91 -3.10 16.80 -7.08
N THR A 92 -3.78 16.67 -5.95
CA THR A 92 -5.03 17.37 -5.67
C THR A 92 -4.73 18.78 -5.14
N ILE A 93 -5.47 19.77 -5.59
CA ILE A 93 -5.39 21.16 -5.13
C ILE A 93 -6.78 21.54 -4.62
N PRO A 94 -7.10 21.24 -3.35
CA PRO A 94 -8.40 21.54 -2.77
C PRO A 94 -8.59 23.03 -2.52
N ASP A 95 -9.82 23.52 -2.71
CA ASP A 95 -10.29 24.78 -2.13
C ASP A 95 -10.52 24.56 -0.63
N GLU A 96 -9.53 24.88 0.20
CA GLU A 96 -9.56 24.62 1.64
C GLU A 96 -10.68 25.36 2.38
N LYS A 97 -11.35 26.32 1.73
CA LYS A 97 -12.59 26.93 2.26
C LYS A 97 -13.81 26.01 2.13
N LYS A 98 -13.72 24.96 1.34
CA LYS A 98 -14.80 24.01 1.06
C LYS A 98 -14.49 22.57 1.45
N ILE A 99 -13.23 22.15 1.31
CA ILE A 99 -12.81 20.77 1.62
C ILE A 99 -11.41 20.76 2.24
N THR A 100 -11.27 20.08 3.38
CA THR A 100 -9.99 19.93 4.05
C THR A 100 -9.16 18.79 3.43
N LYS A 101 -7.82 18.93 3.39
CA LYS A 101 -6.92 17.88 2.88
C LYS A 101 -7.09 16.52 3.60
N PRO A 102 -7.19 16.46 4.95
CA PRO A 102 -7.41 15.19 5.64
C PRO A 102 -8.73 14.51 5.27
N PHE A 103 -9.82 15.28 5.13
CA PHE A 103 -11.09 14.70 4.71
C PHE A 103 -11.03 14.22 3.26
N LEU A 104 -10.43 15.01 2.36
CA LEU A 104 -10.22 14.62 0.96
C LEU A 104 -9.43 13.30 0.86
N TYR A 105 -8.37 13.14 1.68
CA TYR A 105 -7.59 11.90 1.74
C TYR A 105 -8.47 10.68 2.03
N TYR A 106 -9.29 10.73 3.08
CA TYR A 106 -10.18 9.62 3.43
C TYR A 106 -11.32 9.41 2.42
N LEU A 107 -11.86 10.49 1.87
CA LEU A 107 -12.87 10.43 0.82
C LEU A 107 -12.36 9.65 -0.40
N LEU A 108 -11.14 9.96 -0.83
CA LEU A 108 -10.51 9.31 -1.98
C LEU A 108 -10.04 7.88 -1.67
N LYS A 109 -9.68 7.56 -0.43
CA LYS A 109 -9.42 6.17 0.01
C LYS A 109 -10.70 5.34 0.13
N GLY A 110 -11.83 5.99 0.29
CA GLY A 110 -13.11 5.32 0.49
C GLY A 110 -13.59 4.51 -0.72
N PRO A 111 -14.43 3.48 -0.48
CA PRO A 111 -14.85 2.53 -1.52
C PRO A 111 -15.61 3.20 -2.66
N VAL A 112 -16.31 4.30 -2.41
CA VAL A 112 -17.08 5.01 -3.44
C VAL A 112 -16.15 5.58 -4.53
N PHE A 113 -15.06 6.24 -4.14
CA PHE A 113 -14.07 6.73 -5.10
C PHE A 113 -13.27 5.61 -5.72
N GLN A 114 -12.87 4.61 -4.94
CA GLN A 114 -12.08 3.48 -5.45
C GLN A 114 -12.86 2.69 -6.51
N ASN A 115 -14.14 2.41 -6.29
CA ASN A 115 -15.01 1.78 -7.27
C ASN A 115 -15.23 2.66 -8.51
N PHE A 116 -15.39 3.97 -8.32
CA PHE A 116 -15.52 4.92 -9.42
C PHE A 116 -14.27 4.88 -10.33
N ILE A 117 -13.08 5.00 -9.74
CA ILE A 117 -11.82 5.05 -10.50
C ILE A 117 -11.49 3.72 -11.18
N ALA A 118 -11.81 2.59 -10.55
CA ALA A 118 -11.67 1.26 -11.15
C ALA A 118 -12.53 1.12 -12.41
N ASN A 119 -13.77 1.60 -12.38
CA ASN A 119 -14.67 1.58 -13.53
C ASN A 119 -14.22 2.52 -14.65
N VAL A 120 -13.61 3.66 -14.33
CA VAL A 120 -13.03 4.56 -15.33
C VAL A 120 -11.81 3.93 -16.00
N GLY A 121 -10.89 3.37 -15.20
CA GLY A 121 -9.68 2.70 -15.68
C GLY A 121 -9.95 1.52 -16.59
N ALA A 122 -11.01 0.75 -16.33
CA ALA A 122 -11.39 -0.42 -17.13
C ALA A 122 -11.91 -0.07 -18.54
N ARG A 123 -12.34 1.17 -18.78
CA ARG A 123 -12.87 1.64 -20.08
C ARG A 123 -11.81 2.23 -21.00
N ALA A 124 -10.62 2.50 -20.50
CA ALA A 124 -9.54 3.12 -21.27
C ALA A 124 -8.64 2.05 -21.90
N ALA A 125 -8.24 2.24 -23.16
CA ALA A 125 -7.26 1.38 -23.85
C ALA A 125 -5.90 1.34 -23.12
N GLN A 126 -5.58 2.40 -22.36
CA GLN A 126 -4.52 2.44 -21.36
C GLN A 126 -5.16 2.69 -20.00
N ALA A 127 -4.90 1.80 -19.03
CA ALA A 127 -5.39 1.97 -17.66
C ALA A 127 -4.91 3.31 -17.07
N GLY A 128 -5.84 4.27 -16.90
CA GLY A 128 -5.56 5.61 -16.42
C GLY A 128 -6.83 6.47 -16.41
N PHE A 129 -6.73 7.66 -15.85
CA PHE A 129 -7.81 8.64 -15.81
C PHE A 129 -7.27 10.07 -16.01
N ASN A 130 -8.17 10.99 -16.35
CA ASN A 130 -7.86 12.39 -16.54
C ASN A 130 -8.84 13.30 -15.74
N LYS A 131 -8.63 14.62 -15.80
CA LYS A 131 -9.46 15.59 -15.08
C LYS A 131 -10.93 15.55 -15.51
N THR A 132 -11.20 15.29 -16.79
CA THR A 132 -12.58 15.17 -17.32
C THR A 132 -13.30 13.95 -16.73
N ASP A 133 -12.58 12.87 -16.48
CA ASP A 133 -13.14 11.71 -15.81
C ASP A 133 -13.49 12.03 -14.36
N LEU A 134 -12.58 12.71 -13.64
CA LEU A 134 -12.82 13.13 -12.25
C LEU A 134 -14.01 14.08 -12.10
N ALA A 135 -14.31 14.90 -13.10
CA ALA A 135 -15.48 15.79 -13.08
C ALA A 135 -16.83 15.03 -12.97
N LYS A 136 -16.84 13.74 -13.32
CA LYS A 136 -18.04 12.89 -13.17
C LYS A 136 -18.23 12.36 -11.75
N PHE A 137 -17.19 12.43 -10.92
CA PHE A 137 -17.27 12.02 -9.53
C PHE A 137 -17.92 13.09 -8.67
N LYS A 138 -19.07 12.75 -8.09
CA LYS A 138 -19.83 13.65 -7.22
C LYS A 138 -19.60 13.29 -5.76
N ILE A 139 -19.39 14.29 -4.94
CA ILE A 139 -19.15 14.17 -3.50
C ILE A 139 -20.17 14.94 -2.70
N PRO A 140 -20.50 14.52 -1.47
CA PRO A 140 -21.35 15.27 -0.58
C PRO A 140 -20.59 16.50 -0.06
N LEU A 141 -21.24 17.65 -0.07
CA LEU A 141 -20.70 18.87 0.54
C LEU A 141 -21.11 18.90 2.01
N LEU A 142 -20.14 18.63 2.88
CA LEU A 142 -20.26 18.68 4.35
C LEU A 142 -19.71 20.00 4.88
N SER A 143 -20.11 20.38 6.10
CA SER A 143 -19.45 21.47 6.82
C SER A 143 -17.99 21.15 7.10
N LEU A 144 -17.11 22.15 7.21
CA LEU A 144 -15.69 21.94 7.54
C LEU A 144 -15.51 21.27 8.91
N ASP A 145 -16.41 21.54 9.86
CA ASP A 145 -16.41 20.93 11.19
C ASP A 145 -16.70 19.42 11.11
N ASP A 146 -17.72 19.03 10.34
CA ASP A 146 -18.02 17.60 10.10
C ASP A 146 -16.89 16.89 9.37
N GLN A 147 -16.29 17.55 8.37
CA GLN A 147 -15.13 17.00 7.65
C GLN A 147 -13.96 16.76 8.60
N SER A 148 -13.66 17.74 9.46
CA SER A 148 -12.58 17.66 10.45
C SER A 148 -12.83 16.54 11.46
N ARG A 149 -14.08 16.45 11.95
CA ARG A 149 -14.48 15.37 12.88
C ARG A 149 -14.36 13.99 12.26
N ILE A 150 -14.85 13.81 11.03
CA ILE A 150 -14.74 12.53 10.32
C ILE A 150 -13.29 12.16 10.07
N ALA A 151 -12.48 13.08 9.56
CA ALA A 151 -11.07 12.85 9.29
C ALA A 151 -10.30 12.51 10.57
N HIS A 152 -10.56 13.19 11.68
CA HIS A 152 -9.96 12.90 12.98
C HIS A 152 -10.29 11.47 13.46
N LEU A 153 -11.56 11.07 13.41
CA LEU A 153 -11.99 9.73 13.82
C LEU A 153 -11.33 8.64 12.97
N LEU A 154 -11.32 8.81 11.64
CA LEU A 154 -10.68 7.85 10.74
C LEU A 154 -9.16 7.79 10.97
N GLY A 155 -8.51 8.92 11.24
CA GLY A 155 -7.10 8.96 11.59
C GLY A 155 -6.80 8.18 12.87
N LYS A 156 -7.63 8.32 13.91
CA LYS A 156 -7.50 7.52 15.13
C LYS A 156 -7.67 6.02 14.88
N VAL A 157 -8.58 5.62 14.02
CA VAL A 157 -8.75 4.21 13.64
C VAL A 157 -7.52 3.68 12.90
N GLU A 158 -6.96 4.45 11.95
CA GLU A 158 -5.71 4.06 11.26
C GLU A 158 -4.53 3.94 12.24
N GLU A 159 -4.38 4.87 13.17
CA GLU A 159 -3.36 4.83 14.21
C GLU A 159 -3.50 3.54 15.06
N LEU A 160 -4.70 3.20 15.49
CA LEU A 160 -4.97 1.97 16.25
C LEU A 160 -4.64 0.71 15.44
N ILE A 161 -4.96 0.69 14.14
CA ILE A 161 -4.61 -0.44 13.26
C ILE A 161 -3.09 -0.62 13.18
N VAL A 162 -2.33 0.47 13.03
CA VAL A 162 -0.86 0.43 13.00
C VAL A 162 -0.30 -0.07 14.32
N GLN A 163 -0.78 0.45 15.46
CA GLN A 163 -0.36 0.02 16.79
C GLN A 163 -0.65 -1.48 17.01
N ARG A 164 -1.82 -1.97 16.60
CA ARG A 164 -2.17 -3.39 16.72
C ARG A 164 -1.26 -4.30 15.89
N LYS A 165 -0.93 -3.89 14.67
CA LYS A 165 0.03 -4.65 13.84
C LYS A 165 1.39 -4.73 14.50
N LEU A 166 1.88 -3.63 15.05
CA LEU A 166 3.16 -3.58 15.78
C LEU A 166 3.13 -4.46 17.04
N HIS A 167 2.05 -4.43 17.82
CA HIS A 167 1.88 -5.30 18.97
C HIS A 167 1.90 -6.78 18.60
N LEU A 168 1.22 -7.17 17.51
CA LEU A 168 1.27 -8.55 17.02
C LEU A 168 2.69 -8.98 16.62
N GLN A 169 3.44 -8.10 15.98
CA GLN A 169 4.84 -8.35 15.65
C GLN A 169 5.68 -8.55 16.93
N HIS A 170 5.56 -7.66 17.91
CA HIS A 170 6.28 -7.79 19.18
C HIS A 170 5.93 -9.08 19.94
N LEU A 171 4.66 -9.51 19.92
CA LEU A 171 4.25 -10.79 20.51
C LEU A 171 4.89 -11.99 19.79
N ASN A 172 4.97 -11.95 18.47
CA ASN A 172 5.65 -12.98 17.70
C ASN A 172 7.17 -13.02 18.00
N ASP A 173 7.79 -11.85 18.14
CA ASP A 173 9.21 -11.75 18.48
C ASP A 173 9.46 -12.23 19.92
N LEU A 174 8.56 -11.94 20.86
CA LEU A 174 8.59 -12.45 22.23
C LEU A 174 8.48 -13.98 22.25
N LEU A 175 7.55 -14.58 21.50
CA LEU A 175 7.43 -16.04 21.40
C LEU A 175 8.72 -16.69 20.91
N LYS A 176 9.36 -16.12 19.88
CA LYS A 176 10.65 -16.59 19.39
C LYS A 176 11.75 -16.47 20.45
N SER A 177 11.79 -15.34 21.16
CA SER A 177 12.76 -15.10 22.22
C SER A 177 12.61 -16.10 23.36
N ILE A 178 11.38 -16.32 23.86
CA ILE A 178 11.08 -17.29 24.91
C ILE A 178 11.45 -18.70 24.45
N PHE A 179 11.14 -19.06 23.19
CA PHE A 179 11.54 -20.38 22.64
C PHE A 179 13.05 -20.55 22.69
N LEU A 180 13.81 -19.56 22.21
CA LEU A 180 15.28 -19.61 22.23
C LEU A 180 15.84 -19.60 23.66
N GLU A 181 15.24 -18.90 24.59
CA GLU A 181 15.64 -18.92 26.00
C GLU A 181 15.41 -20.30 26.63
N MET A 182 14.25 -20.90 26.40
CA MET A 182 13.88 -22.20 26.96
C MET A 182 14.66 -23.35 26.34
N PHE A 183 14.78 -23.37 25.03
CA PHE A 183 15.29 -24.52 24.25
C PHE A 183 16.66 -24.29 23.61
N GLY A 184 17.14 -23.05 23.53
CA GLY A 184 18.34 -22.69 22.78
C GLY A 184 18.09 -22.66 21.27
N ASP A 185 19.14 -22.37 20.52
CA ASP A 185 19.11 -22.45 19.06
C ASP A 185 19.05 -23.92 18.62
N PRO A 186 17.96 -24.39 17.97
CA PRO A 186 17.81 -25.79 17.59
C PRO A 186 18.85 -26.26 16.56
N VAL A 187 19.46 -25.35 15.80
CA VAL A 187 20.50 -25.67 14.83
C VAL A 187 21.86 -25.88 15.52
N ARG A 188 22.19 -25.02 16.47
CA ARG A 188 23.44 -25.06 17.23
C ARG A 188 23.38 -26.04 18.38
N ASN A 189 22.19 -26.33 18.89
CA ASN A 189 21.94 -27.19 20.05
C ASN A 189 22.83 -26.86 21.25
N GLU A 190 22.96 -25.59 21.60
CA GLU A 190 23.83 -25.09 22.66
C GLU A 190 23.49 -25.66 24.06
N LYS A 191 22.25 -26.12 24.24
CA LYS A 191 21.77 -26.74 25.48
C LYS A 191 22.02 -28.27 25.55
N GLY A 192 22.55 -28.84 24.48
CA GLY A 192 22.92 -30.26 24.45
C GLY A 192 21.74 -31.22 24.47
N TRP A 193 20.57 -30.83 23.92
CA TRP A 193 19.41 -31.72 23.81
C TRP A 193 19.72 -32.96 23.00
N GLU A 194 19.16 -34.10 23.42
CA GLU A 194 19.29 -35.36 22.67
C GLU A 194 18.67 -35.18 21.26
N THR A 195 19.45 -35.54 20.25
CA THR A 195 18.98 -35.47 18.86
C THR A 195 18.56 -36.86 18.40
N ARG A 196 17.43 -36.96 17.72
CA ARG A 196 16.88 -38.19 17.14
C ARG A 196 16.45 -37.97 15.70
N ASN A 197 16.56 -39.00 14.90
CA ASN A 197 15.99 -38.98 13.56
C ASN A 197 14.48 -38.98 13.62
N LEU A 198 13.82 -38.28 12.68
CA LEU A 198 12.34 -38.24 12.61
C LEU A 198 11.71 -39.62 12.59
N THR A 199 12.34 -40.58 11.94
CA THR A 199 11.90 -42.00 11.90
C THR A 199 11.86 -42.69 13.28
N GLN A 200 12.59 -42.16 14.24
CA GLN A 200 12.62 -42.70 15.63
C GLN A 200 11.55 -42.07 16.53
N ILE A 201 10.99 -40.92 16.10
CA ILE A 201 10.04 -40.12 16.88
C ILE A 201 8.60 -40.42 16.45
N VAL A 202 8.39 -40.74 15.17
CA VAL A 202 7.06 -41.06 14.64
C VAL A 202 6.62 -42.47 14.98
N LEU A 203 5.30 -42.68 15.03
CA LEU A 203 4.74 -44.01 15.25
C LEU A 203 5.25 -45.01 14.21
N PRO A 204 5.60 -46.25 14.58
CA PRO A 204 6.10 -47.27 13.67
C PRO A 204 5.00 -47.86 12.77
N THR A 205 4.20 -46.97 12.13
CA THR A 205 3.13 -47.38 11.25
C THR A 205 3.44 -47.05 9.80
N LYS A 206 2.92 -47.84 8.87
CA LYS A 206 3.04 -47.59 7.44
C LYS A 206 2.45 -46.22 7.13
N ASN A 207 3.22 -45.30 6.52
CA ASN A 207 2.83 -43.92 6.18
C ASN A 207 2.85 -42.92 7.35
N ALA A 208 3.46 -43.19 8.49
CA ALA A 208 3.67 -42.21 9.56
C ALA A 208 4.46 -40.98 9.07
N LEU A 209 5.38 -41.19 8.12
CA LEU A 209 6.05 -40.15 7.33
C LEU A 209 5.60 -40.28 5.87
N LYS A 210 4.74 -39.43 5.40
CA LYS A 210 4.24 -39.44 4.03
C LYS A 210 4.48 -38.10 3.38
N ARG A 211 5.12 -38.13 2.23
CA ARG A 211 5.25 -36.95 1.38
C ARG A 211 3.89 -36.58 0.79
N GLY A 212 3.55 -35.30 0.77
CA GLY A 212 2.34 -34.82 0.11
C GLY A 212 2.33 -35.14 -1.39
N PRO A 213 1.17 -35.10 -2.04
CA PRO A 213 1.06 -35.33 -3.48
C PRO A 213 1.88 -34.30 -4.27
N PHE A 214 2.60 -34.79 -5.30
CA PHE A 214 3.47 -33.97 -6.15
C PHE A 214 2.86 -33.74 -7.53
N GLY A 215 3.05 -32.52 -8.06
CA GLY A 215 2.76 -32.19 -9.45
C GLY A 215 1.29 -32.43 -9.85
N GLY A 216 1.06 -33.29 -10.84
CA GLY A 216 -0.27 -33.51 -11.39
C GLY A 216 -1.26 -34.31 -10.56
N ALA A 217 -0.90 -34.74 -9.34
CA ALA A 217 -1.78 -35.56 -8.49
C ALA A 217 -2.95 -34.76 -7.86
N LEU A 218 -2.75 -33.45 -7.65
CA LEU A 218 -3.79 -32.51 -7.21
C LEU A 218 -3.78 -31.29 -8.11
N LYS A 219 -4.51 -31.36 -9.23
CA LYS A 219 -4.69 -30.23 -10.14
C LYS A 219 -5.78 -29.30 -9.60
N LYS A 220 -5.63 -27.97 -9.80
CA LYS A 220 -6.66 -26.99 -9.40
C LYS A 220 -8.05 -27.25 -9.98
N GLU A 221 -8.09 -27.92 -11.12
CA GLU A 221 -9.35 -28.30 -11.82
C GLU A 221 -10.25 -29.26 -11.03
N ILE A 222 -9.67 -30.00 -10.05
CA ILE A 222 -10.43 -30.93 -9.19
C ILE A 222 -10.84 -30.31 -7.86
N PHE A 223 -10.48 -29.05 -7.60
CA PHE A 223 -10.86 -28.37 -6.37
C PHE A 223 -12.33 -27.99 -6.43
N VAL A 224 -13.03 -28.19 -5.30
CA VAL A 224 -14.45 -27.92 -5.14
C VAL A 224 -14.65 -26.90 -4.02
N GLU A 225 -15.76 -26.17 -4.06
CA GLU A 225 -16.05 -25.13 -3.06
C GLU A 225 -16.34 -25.67 -1.65
N SER A 226 -16.69 -26.95 -1.53
CA SER A 226 -16.96 -27.59 -0.24
C SER A 226 -16.31 -28.96 -0.16
N GLY A 227 -15.73 -29.30 0.99
CA GLY A 227 -15.01 -30.57 1.21
C GLY A 227 -13.83 -30.40 2.17
N TYR A 228 -12.80 -31.21 1.98
CA TYR A 228 -11.58 -31.08 2.77
C TYR A 228 -10.70 -29.93 2.27
N LEU A 229 -10.19 -29.12 3.21
CA LEU A 229 -9.28 -28.02 2.87
C LEU A 229 -7.95 -28.57 2.33
N VAL A 230 -7.56 -28.12 1.15
CA VAL A 230 -6.24 -28.40 0.58
C VAL A 230 -5.27 -27.30 1.01
N TYR A 231 -4.27 -27.65 1.81
CA TYR A 231 -3.22 -26.73 2.21
C TYR A 231 -2.16 -26.61 1.10
N GLU A 232 -1.92 -25.42 0.65
CA GLU A 232 -0.84 -25.06 -0.26
C GLU A 232 0.14 -24.12 0.45
N GLN A 233 1.37 -23.97 -0.04
CA GLN A 233 2.43 -23.16 0.60
C GLN A 233 2.01 -21.69 0.86
N TYR A 234 1.08 -21.13 0.11
CA TYR A 234 0.62 -19.75 0.31
C TYR A 234 -0.39 -19.61 1.46
N HIS A 235 -0.79 -20.69 2.12
CA HIS A 235 -1.67 -20.64 3.30
C HIS A 235 -0.88 -20.46 4.60
N GLU A 236 0.45 -20.46 4.56
CA GLU A 236 1.32 -20.08 5.66
C GLU A 236 1.54 -18.56 5.64
#